data_9cf402745792f56f729feb42dea66405
#
_entry.id   9cf402745792f56f729feb42dea66405
#
_cell.length_a   1.000
_cell.length_b   1.000
_cell.length_c   1.000
_cell.angle_alpha   90.00
_cell.angle_beta   90.00
_cell.angle_gamma   90.00
#
_symmetry.space_group_name_H-M   'P 1'
#
loop_
_entity.id
_entity.type
_entity.pdbx_description
1 polymer ?
#
loop_
_entity_poly.entity_id
_entity_poly.type
_entity_poly.pdbx_seq_one_letter_code
_entity_poly.pdbx_strand_id
1 'polypeptide(L)'
;MYYYRDQSVTIRPLEEGDCAAFAAAFAAQGWDKPEEQYRRYLREQQAGQRQVLVALWQGELAGYLTLVPRAGGPFAGKPWPEIVDFNVLEKFQRRGIGSKLMDAVEALASETSDTVCIGVGMYPGYGTAQRMYVKRGYLPDGSGLWYRDQPLPPMAPCENDDDLVLHFSKKLERRELRPLVGEELTPGLFAWFDRFQPVENCWRKIDGQWVVKDIAFTERWSEGDYRELCALLRLTLATGGAVWGAFLEGKLKGFVSVEGERIGSRGQYADLSSIHVSADARGKGLGRALFQKAEEAGRMLGAQALYISAHSSVESQAFYKAMGCVEAKEYQAFHVEKEPCDCQLERPLEQA
;
A
#
# COMPACT_ATOMS: atom_id res chain seq x y z
N MET A 1 0.01 -5.19 12.17
CA MET A 1 -0.52 -4.55 10.93
C MET A 1 0.57 -3.71 10.29
N TYR A 2 0.74 -3.76 8.96
CA TYR A 2 1.73 -2.95 8.24
C TYR A 2 1.04 -2.16 7.14
N TYR A 3 1.37 -0.88 7.00
CA TYR A 3 0.93 -0.04 5.87
C TYR A 3 1.76 -0.33 4.61
N TYR A 4 3.04 -0.67 4.80
CA TYR A 4 3.96 -1.00 3.72
C TYR A 4 5.09 -1.90 4.24
N ARG A 5 5.56 -2.86 3.43
CA ARG A 5 6.77 -3.65 3.72
C ARG A 5 7.41 -4.11 2.41
N ASP A 6 8.73 -3.93 2.31
CA ASP A 6 9.56 -4.54 1.28
C ASP A 6 10.87 -5.06 1.92
N GLN A 7 11.88 -5.34 1.13
CA GLN A 7 13.17 -5.88 1.62
C GLN A 7 13.93 -4.89 2.55
N SER A 8 13.69 -3.60 2.43
CA SER A 8 14.47 -2.56 3.11
C SER A 8 13.64 -1.69 4.03
N VAL A 9 12.37 -1.46 3.69
CA VAL A 9 11.50 -0.52 4.39
C VAL A 9 10.26 -1.23 4.93
N THR A 10 9.96 -0.98 6.19
CA THR A 10 8.69 -1.34 6.82
C THR A 10 8.00 -0.06 7.29
N ILE A 11 6.70 0.10 7.00
CA ILE A 11 5.88 1.19 7.54
C ILE A 11 4.75 0.56 8.34
N ARG A 12 4.65 0.93 9.62
CA ARG A 12 3.68 0.41 10.57
C ARG A 12 3.13 1.51 11.49
N PRO A 13 2.07 1.24 12.26
CA PRO A 13 1.66 2.16 13.33
C PRO A 13 2.76 2.38 14.37
N LEU A 14 2.65 3.51 15.11
CA LEU A 14 3.52 3.80 16.25
C LEU A 14 3.30 2.76 17.36
N GLU A 15 4.39 2.30 17.95
CA GLU A 15 4.40 1.39 19.08
C GLU A 15 5.02 2.06 20.32
N GLU A 16 4.74 1.54 21.52
CA GLU A 16 5.20 2.13 22.80
C GLU A 16 6.73 2.32 22.83
N GLY A 17 7.48 1.32 22.37
CA GLY A 17 8.96 1.37 22.35
C GLY A 17 9.55 2.41 21.41
N ASP A 18 8.79 2.89 20.43
CA ASP A 18 9.27 3.91 19.49
C ASP A 18 9.37 5.30 20.13
N CYS A 19 8.56 5.59 21.15
CA CYS A 19 8.46 6.93 21.72
C CYS A 19 9.80 7.45 22.26
N ALA A 20 10.45 6.69 23.12
CA ALA A 20 11.76 7.02 23.65
C ALA A 20 12.85 6.98 22.58
N ALA A 21 12.76 5.99 21.66
CA ALA A 21 13.75 5.81 20.60
C ALA A 21 13.75 6.98 19.59
N PHE A 22 12.56 7.49 19.19
CA PHE A 22 12.48 8.70 18.36
C PHE A 22 13.02 9.92 19.08
N ALA A 23 12.63 10.15 20.35
CA ALA A 23 13.14 11.30 21.10
C ALA A 23 14.68 11.29 21.16
N ALA A 24 15.29 10.13 21.45
CA ALA A 24 16.74 9.98 21.45
C ALA A 24 17.36 10.20 20.06
N ALA A 25 16.75 9.66 19.01
CA ALA A 25 17.26 9.78 17.63
C ALA A 25 17.21 11.24 17.12
N PHE A 26 16.14 11.99 17.42
CA PHE A 26 16.03 13.40 17.04
C PHE A 26 16.94 14.29 17.87
N ALA A 27 17.08 14.04 19.18
CA ALA A 27 18.03 14.75 20.02
C ALA A 27 19.47 14.55 19.55
N ALA A 28 19.84 13.36 19.09
CA ALA A 28 21.18 13.07 18.54
C ALA A 28 21.54 13.87 17.29
N GLN A 29 20.55 14.37 16.54
CA GLN A 29 20.75 15.28 15.38
C GLN A 29 20.42 16.75 15.73
N GLY A 30 20.28 17.09 17.03
CA GLY A 30 20.07 18.46 17.51
C GLY A 30 18.64 18.98 17.38
N TRP A 31 17.65 18.10 17.21
CA TRP A 31 16.25 18.50 17.09
C TRP A 31 15.49 18.25 18.40
N ASP A 32 14.79 19.26 18.87
CA ASP A 32 13.98 19.17 20.08
C ASP A 32 12.60 18.53 19.77
N LYS A 33 12.54 17.22 19.92
CA LYS A 33 11.30 16.44 19.81
C LYS A 33 11.17 15.53 21.03
N PRO A 34 10.51 16.01 22.10
CA PRO A 34 10.47 15.32 23.37
C PRO A 34 9.63 14.03 23.30
N GLU A 35 9.98 13.05 24.13
CA GLU A 35 9.27 11.75 24.20
C GLU A 35 7.76 11.94 24.46
N GLU A 36 7.37 12.95 25.26
CA GLU A 36 5.95 13.22 25.55
C GLU A 36 5.13 13.54 24.29
N GLN A 37 5.73 14.11 23.25
CA GLN A 37 5.07 14.31 21.96
C GLN A 37 4.65 12.97 21.35
N TYR A 38 5.53 11.97 21.34
CA TYR A 38 5.24 10.65 20.78
C TYR A 38 4.27 9.86 21.65
N ARG A 39 4.38 9.97 22.97
CA ARG A 39 3.40 9.39 23.91
C ARG A 39 2.00 9.98 23.71
N ARG A 40 1.89 11.28 23.44
CA ARG A 40 0.62 11.92 23.07
C ARG A 40 0.11 11.35 21.74
N TYR A 41 0.95 11.24 20.72
CA TYR A 41 0.56 10.66 19.42
C TYR A 41 0.10 9.21 19.55
N LEU A 42 0.73 8.43 20.42
CA LEU A 42 0.31 7.05 20.69
C LEU A 42 -1.08 7.01 21.34
N ARG A 43 -1.35 7.88 22.31
CA ARG A 43 -2.69 8.00 22.92
C ARG A 43 -3.75 8.43 21.90
N GLU A 44 -3.44 9.41 21.07
CA GLU A 44 -4.33 9.90 20.01
C GLU A 44 -4.58 8.80 18.95
N GLN A 45 -3.56 7.99 18.63
CA GLN A 45 -3.69 6.85 17.73
C GLN A 45 -4.60 5.76 18.31
N GLN A 46 -4.43 5.42 19.58
CA GLN A 46 -5.28 4.45 20.29
C GLN A 46 -6.74 4.92 20.39
N ALA A 47 -6.95 6.23 20.50
CA ALA A 47 -8.28 6.85 20.51
C ALA A 47 -8.89 7.06 19.11
N GLY A 48 -8.18 6.71 18.02
CA GLY A 48 -8.64 6.95 16.66
C GLY A 48 -8.64 8.41 16.20
N GLN A 49 -7.98 9.29 16.95
CA GLN A 49 -7.91 10.75 16.68
C GLN A 49 -6.76 11.14 15.75
N ARG A 50 -5.79 10.25 15.57
CA ARG A 50 -4.61 10.42 14.73
C ARG A 50 -4.15 9.05 14.23
N GLN A 51 -3.58 9.02 13.06
CA GLN A 51 -2.81 7.87 12.61
C GLN A 51 -1.34 8.27 12.52
N VAL A 52 -0.45 7.42 13.02
CA VAL A 52 1.00 7.64 12.99
C VAL A 52 1.65 6.54 12.19
N LEU A 53 2.32 6.92 11.11
CA LEU A 53 3.03 6.00 10.22
C LEU A 53 4.52 6.08 10.53
N VAL A 54 5.06 5.02 11.10
CA VAL A 54 6.49 4.88 11.45
C VAL A 54 7.19 4.08 10.37
N ALA A 55 8.25 4.64 9.81
CA ALA A 55 9.12 3.96 8.86
C ALA A 55 10.38 3.40 9.54
N LEU A 56 10.65 2.12 9.28
CA LEU A 56 11.89 1.46 9.63
C LEU A 56 12.69 1.18 8.35
N TRP A 57 14.01 1.40 8.41
CA TRP A 57 14.96 0.98 7.40
C TRP A 57 15.77 -0.20 7.96
N GLN A 58 15.60 -1.40 7.38
CA GLN A 58 16.26 -2.61 7.85
C GLN A 58 16.10 -2.86 9.37
N GLY A 59 14.92 -2.54 9.90
CA GLY A 59 14.59 -2.70 11.31
C GLY A 59 14.93 -1.49 12.21
N GLU A 60 15.67 -0.50 11.71
CA GLU A 60 16.02 0.71 12.47
C GLU A 60 15.02 1.85 12.20
N LEU A 61 14.61 2.60 13.23
CA LEU A 61 13.73 3.76 13.08
C LEU A 61 14.35 4.79 12.13
N ALA A 62 13.60 5.16 11.11
CA ALA A 62 14.09 6.01 10.02
C ALA A 62 13.30 7.31 9.85
N GLY A 63 12.06 7.34 10.28
CA GLY A 63 11.22 8.52 10.18
C GLY A 63 9.77 8.22 10.48
N TYR A 64 8.94 9.24 10.45
CA TYR A 64 7.50 9.12 10.65
C TYR A 64 6.76 10.29 10.00
N LEU A 65 5.46 10.11 9.85
CA LEU A 65 4.49 11.19 9.63
C LEU A 65 3.19 10.87 10.36
N THR A 66 2.34 11.86 10.51
CA THR A 66 1.03 11.67 11.11
C THR A 66 -0.09 12.16 10.21
N LEU A 67 -1.26 11.55 10.31
CA LEU A 67 -2.48 11.93 9.62
C LEU A 67 -3.55 12.23 10.65
N VAL A 68 -4.08 13.44 10.65
CA VAL A 68 -5.25 13.81 11.44
C VAL A 68 -6.50 13.79 10.56
N PRO A 69 -7.67 13.35 11.08
CA PRO A 69 -8.87 13.14 10.26
C PRO A 69 -9.52 14.44 9.76
N ARG A 70 -9.16 15.58 10.31
CA ARG A 70 -9.69 16.89 9.92
C ARG A 70 -8.58 17.93 9.90
N ALA A 71 -8.47 18.62 8.78
CA ALA A 71 -7.52 19.71 8.60
C ALA A 71 -7.94 20.97 9.34
N GLY A 72 -6.92 21.73 9.76
CA GLY A 72 -7.05 23.06 10.29
C GLY A 72 -6.90 24.17 9.25
N GLY A 73 -6.62 25.39 9.73
CA GLY A 73 -6.30 26.54 8.87
C GLY A 73 -7.34 26.82 7.79
N PRO A 74 -6.93 27.01 6.52
CA PRO A 74 -7.82 27.32 5.42
C PRO A 74 -8.80 26.20 5.08
N PHE A 75 -8.56 25.00 5.57
CA PHE A 75 -9.39 23.82 5.34
C PHE A 75 -10.33 23.51 6.50
N ALA A 76 -10.34 24.34 7.56
CA ALA A 76 -11.21 24.15 8.71
C ALA A 76 -12.68 24.01 8.28
N GLY A 77 -13.38 23.02 8.85
CA GLY A 77 -14.77 22.72 8.51
C GLY A 77 -14.95 21.81 7.29
N LYS A 78 -13.90 21.51 6.50
CA LYS A 78 -13.94 20.51 5.45
C LYS A 78 -13.66 19.11 6.03
N PRO A 79 -14.25 18.05 5.46
CA PRO A 79 -14.01 16.68 5.93
C PRO A 79 -12.70 16.11 5.35
N TRP A 80 -11.66 16.90 5.25
CA TRP A 80 -10.39 16.51 4.63
C TRP A 80 -9.35 16.21 5.72
N PRO A 81 -8.65 15.07 5.61
CA PRO A 81 -7.54 14.77 6.51
C PRO A 81 -6.30 15.61 6.17
N GLU A 82 -5.47 15.82 7.17
CA GLU A 82 -4.22 16.58 7.04
C GLU A 82 -3.02 15.75 7.46
N ILE A 83 -1.98 15.79 6.63
CA ILE A 83 -0.67 15.24 6.96
C ILE A 83 0.08 16.26 7.80
N VAL A 84 0.50 15.87 9.00
CA VAL A 84 1.18 16.74 9.95
C VAL A 84 2.45 16.06 10.45
N ASP A 85 3.45 16.88 10.82
CA ASP A 85 4.69 16.45 11.46
C ASP A 85 5.40 15.30 10.72
N PHE A 86 5.83 15.57 9.49
CA PHE A 86 6.50 14.63 8.63
C PHE A 86 8.03 14.77 8.72
N ASN A 87 8.70 13.75 9.18
CA ASN A 87 10.14 13.76 9.41
C ASN A 87 10.82 12.45 8.95
N VAL A 88 11.98 12.58 8.32
CA VAL A 88 12.92 11.48 8.06
C VAL A 88 14.27 11.86 8.66
N LEU A 89 14.81 11.00 9.52
CA LEU A 89 16.10 11.19 10.15
C LEU A 89 17.19 11.41 9.10
N GLU A 90 18.10 12.36 9.33
CA GLU A 90 19.10 12.82 8.35
C GLU A 90 19.91 11.67 7.74
N LYS A 91 20.36 10.71 8.59
CA LYS A 91 21.13 9.53 8.14
C LYS A 91 20.37 8.61 7.19
N PHE A 92 19.04 8.73 7.09
CA PHE A 92 18.18 7.92 6.23
C PHE A 92 17.56 8.70 5.07
N GLN A 93 17.84 10.00 4.95
CA GLN A 93 17.35 10.79 3.82
C GLN A 93 17.92 10.31 2.48
N ARG A 94 17.26 10.67 1.37
CA ARG A 94 17.61 10.30 -0.01
C ARG A 94 17.60 8.80 -0.31
N ARG A 95 16.93 7.97 0.54
CA ARG A 95 16.72 6.53 0.34
C ARG A 95 15.30 6.19 -0.09
N GLY A 96 14.50 7.18 -0.50
CA GLY A 96 13.11 6.98 -0.92
C GLY A 96 12.10 6.79 0.23
N ILE A 97 12.54 6.81 1.50
CA ILE A 97 11.67 6.56 2.67
C ILE A 97 10.52 7.58 2.74
N GLY A 98 10.83 8.86 2.56
CA GLY A 98 9.81 9.91 2.55
C GLY A 98 8.74 9.70 1.48
N SER A 99 9.13 9.25 0.28
CA SER A 99 8.18 8.93 -0.79
C SER A 99 7.27 7.76 -0.42
N LYS A 100 7.82 6.70 0.21
CA LYS A 100 7.05 5.54 0.67
C LYS A 100 6.08 5.88 1.80
N LEU A 101 6.50 6.76 2.74
CA LEU A 101 5.61 7.30 3.77
C LEU A 101 4.45 8.07 3.14
N MET A 102 4.74 8.93 2.16
CA MET A 102 3.69 9.66 1.42
C MET A 102 2.77 8.73 0.64
N ASP A 103 3.30 7.69 -0.03
CA ASP A 103 2.47 6.69 -0.72
C ASP A 103 1.51 5.99 0.26
N ALA A 104 2.01 5.62 1.44
CA ALA A 104 1.22 4.94 2.46
C ALA A 104 0.13 5.86 3.04
N VAL A 105 0.46 7.11 3.37
CA VAL A 105 -0.51 8.05 3.95
C VAL A 105 -1.55 8.53 2.95
N GLU A 106 -1.18 8.74 1.68
CA GLU A 106 -2.13 9.08 0.63
C GLU A 106 -3.11 7.93 0.37
N ALA A 107 -2.62 6.67 0.37
CA ALA A 107 -3.47 5.49 0.29
C ALA A 107 -4.46 5.44 1.45
N LEU A 108 -3.97 5.65 2.69
CA LEU A 108 -4.79 5.65 3.90
C LEU A 108 -5.83 6.78 3.90
N ALA A 109 -5.44 8.01 3.54
CA ALA A 109 -6.34 9.14 3.42
C ALA A 109 -7.44 8.91 2.37
N SER A 110 -7.11 8.21 1.26
CA SER A 110 -8.05 7.92 0.18
C SER A 110 -9.18 6.95 0.56
N GLU A 111 -9.05 6.23 1.69
CA GLU A 111 -10.12 5.37 2.22
C GLU A 111 -11.31 6.19 2.76
N THR A 112 -11.05 7.40 3.23
CA THR A 112 -12.06 8.25 3.88
C THR A 112 -12.34 9.57 3.19
N SER A 113 -11.44 10.02 2.29
CA SER A 113 -11.55 11.32 1.62
C SER A 113 -11.01 11.27 0.19
N ASP A 114 -11.58 12.09 -0.68
CA ASP A 114 -11.06 12.35 -2.03
C ASP A 114 -9.98 13.45 -2.06
N THR A 115 -9.65 14.02 -0.91
CA THR A 115 -8.69 15.13 -0.80
C THR A 115 -7.89 14.99 0.48
N VAL A 116 -6.59 15.26 0.42
CA VAL A 116 -5.69 15.35 1.57
C VAL A 116 -4.97 16.69 1.56
N CYS A 117 -4.73 17.23 2.74
CA CYS A 117 -4.09 18.53 2.96
C CYS A 117 -2.74 18.39 3.65
N ILE A 118 -1.90 19.41 3.49
CA ILE A 118 -0.62 19.54 4.18
C ILE A 118 -0.23 21.01 4.27
N GLY A 119 0.28 21.43 5.43
CA GLY A 119 0.98 22.69 5.60
C GLY A 119 2.49 22.52 5.41
N VAL A 120 3.17 23.49 4.82
CA VAL A 120 4.61 23.45 4.63
C VAL A 120 5.25 24.78 5.00
N GLY A 121 6.31 24.74 5.81
CA GLY A 121 7.08 25.91 6.18
C GLY A 121 7.82 26.55 5.01
N MET A 122 8.18 27.82 5.17
CA MET A 122 8.68 28.65 4.06
C MET A 122 10.19 28.85 4.06
N TYR A 123 10.90 28.49 5.13
CA TYR A 123 12.36 28.64 5.16
C TYR A 123 13.09 27.48 4.42
N PRO A 124 14.38 27.63 4.08
CA PRO A 124 15.11 26.67 3.23
C PRO A 124 15.12 25.20 3.73
N GLY A 125 14.93 24.97 5.02
CA GLY A 125 14.82 23.62 5.59
C GLY A 125 13.71 22.78 4.98
N TYR A 126 12.63 23.42 4.51
CA TYR A 126 11.50 22.76 3.86
C TYR A 126 11.64 22.60 2.34
N GLY A 127 12.71 23.12 1.72
CA GLY A 127 12.84 23.15 0.27
C GLY A 127 12.74 21.79 -0.42
N THR A 128 13.26 20.73 0.20
CA THR A 128 13.14 19.36 -0.32
C THR A 128 11.69 18.85 -0.23
N ALA A 129 11.01 19.13 0.87
CA ALA A 129 9.61 18.77 1.10
C ALA A 129 8.68 19.52 0.13
N GLN A 130 8.86 20.85 -0.03
CA GLN A 130 8.11 21.66 -0.99
C GLN A 130 8.17 21.06 -2.40
N ARG A 131 9.39 20.74 -2.88
CA ARG A 131 9.59 20.13 -4.20
C ARG A 131 8.93 18.76 -4.32
N MET A 132 8.97 17.96 -3.28
CA MET A 132 8.33 16.65 -3.25
C MET A 132 6.81 16.78 -3.37
N TYR A 133 6.18 17.65 -2.58
CA TYR A 133 4.73 17.86 -2.61
C TYR A 133 4.26 18.33 -3.99
N VAL A 134 4.91 19.33 -4.59
CA VAL A 134 4.58 19.79 -5.94
C VAL A 134 4.71 18.66 -6.97
N LYS A 135 5.81 17.86 -6.93
CA LYS A 135 5.98 16.70 -7.83
C LYS A 135 4.93 15.63 -7.63
N ARG A 136 4.34 15.54 -6.44
CA ARG A 136 3.25 14.60 -6.12
C ARG A 136 1.87 15.14 -6.48
N GLY A 137 1.77 16.35 -7.03
CA GLY A 137 0.51 16.97 -7.47
C GLY A 137 -0.24 17.70 -6.35
N TYR A 138 0.43 18.03 -5.24
CA TYR A 138 -0.12 18.97 -4.27
C TYR A 138 -0.08 20.38 -4.85
N LEU A 139 -1.19 21.08 -4.75
CA LEU A 139 -1.34 22.45 -5.23
C LEU A 139 -1.59 23.41 -4.05
N PRO A 140 -1.01 24.62 -4.07
CA PRO A 140 -1.35 25.66 -3.11
C PRO A 140 -2.85 25.91 -3.10
N ASP A 141 -3.43 26.13 -1.94
CA ASP A 141 -4.87 26.32 -1.76
C ASP A 141 -5.39 27.70 -2.23
N GLY A 142 -4.47 28.65 -2.46
CA GLY A 142 -4.78 30.00 -2.94
C GLY A 142 -5.10 30.99 -1.83
N SER A 143 -5.09 30.61 -0.54
CA SER A 143 -5.37 31.52 0.58
C SER A 143 -4.18 32.41 0.98
N GLY A 144 -3.00 32.17 0.39
CA GLY A 144 -1.77 32.88 0.71
C GLY A 144 -1.04 32.28 1.90
N LEU A 145 -0.22 33.10 2.57
CA LEU A 145 0.55 32.67 3.73
C LEU A 145 -0.28 32.72 5.02
N TRP A 146 0.00 31.75 5.88
CA TRP A 146 -0.55 31.67 7.22
C TRP A 146 0.59 31.75 8.24
N TYR A 147 0.32 32.46 9.36
CA TYR A 147 1.27 32.57 10.46
C TYR A 147 0.53 32.34 11.78
N ARG A 148 1.02 31.38 12.56
CA ARG A 148 0.41 30.99 13.85
C ARG A 148 -1.09 30.67 13.70
N ASP A 149 -1.40 29.83 12.71
CA ASP A 149 -2.77 29.39 12.39
C ASP A 149 -3.75 30.51 11.99
N GLN A 150 -3.24 31.69 11.60
CA GLN A 150 -4.05 32.80 11.11
C GLN A 150 -3.60 33.25 9.72
N PRO A 151 -4.53 33.66 8.84
CA PRO A 151 -4.15 34.26 7.56
C PRO A 151 -3.22 35.46 7.78
N LEU A 152 -2.07 35.47 7.09
CA LEU A 152 -1.12 36.57 7.17
C LEU A 152 -1.51 37.69 6.17
N PRO A 153 -1.97 38.86 6.63
CA PRO A 153 -2.28 39.95 5.74
C PRO A 153 -1.06 40.43 4.94
N PRO A 154 -1.22 40.95 3.73
CA PRO A 154 -0.12 41.56 2.99
C PRO A 154 0.62 42.63 3.83
N MET A 155 1.95 42.61 3.78
CA MET A 155 2.81 43.55 4.53
C MET A 155 2.77 43.40 6.06
N ALA A 156 2.07 42.42 6.62
CA ALA A 156 2.10 42.17 8.06
C ALA A 156 3.47 41.60 8.47
N PRO A 157 4.00 41.98 9.65
CA PRO A 157 5.23 41.42 10.16
C PRO A 157 5.05 39.95 10.53
N CYS A 158 6.06 39.13 10.25
CA CYS A 158 6.14 37.73 10.67
C CYS A 158 7.61 37.31 10.86
N GLU A 159 7.82 36.20 11.54
CA GLU A 159 9.10 35.51 11.58
C GLU A 159 9.09 34.36 10.55
N ASN A 160 10.24 34.10 9.94
CA ASN A 160 10.36 32.97 9.01
C ASN A 160 10.79 31.70 9.78
N ASP A 161 9.87 31.21 10.59
CA ASP A 161 9.98 30.04 11.45
C ASP A 161 9.02 28.92 11.00
N ASP A 162 8.81 27.91 11.86
CA ASP A 162 7.91 26.78 11.57
C ASP A 162 6.43 27.17 11.53
N ASP A 163 6.06 28.33 12.08
CA ASP A 163 4.70 28.83 12.11
C ASP A 163 4.31 29.62 10.85
N LEU A 164 5.29 29.95 9.97
CA LEU A 164 5.02 30.56 8.66
C LEU A 164 4.80 29.46 7.61
N VAL A 165 3.55 29.27 7.23
CA VAL A 165 3.08 28.10 6.48
C VAL A 165 2.36 28.50 5.19
N LEU A 166 2.60 27.75 4.11
CA LEU A 166 1.77 27.70 2.92
C LEU A 166 1.02 26.37 2.92
N HIS A 167 -0.28 26.44 2.71
CA HIS A 167 -1.14 25.26 2.69
C HIS A 167 -1.33 24.70 1.29
N PHE A 168 -1.32 23.39 1.17
CA PHE A 168 -1.51 22.64 -0.06
C PHE A 168 -2.62 21.62 0.11
N SER A 169 -3.27 21.29 -0.99
CA SER A 169 -4.19 20.16 -1.08
C SER A 169 -3.90 19.31 -2.30
N LYS A 170 -4.27 18.04 -2.25
CA LYS A 170 -4.19 17.10 -3.36
C LYS A 170 -5.48 16.32 -3.46
N LYS A 171 -6.06 16.25 -4.66
CA LYS A 171 -7.13 15.30 -4.96
C LYS A 171 -6.57 13.89 -5.00
N LEU A 172 -7.23 12.99 -4.29
CA LEU A 172 -6.90 11.56 -4.23
C LEU A 172 -7.92 10.77 -5.06
N GLU A 173 -7.47 9.72 -5.71
CA GLU A 173 -8.39 8.72 -6.26
C GLU A 173 -9.01 7.96 -5.08
N ARG A 174 -10.32 8.01 -4.93
CA ARG A 174 -11.02 7.26 -3.87
C ARG A 174 -10.77 5.77 -4.04
N ARG A 175 -10.21 5.17 -3.02
CA ARG A 175 -9.88 3.74 -2.97
C ARG A 175 -10.82 3.04 -2.01
N GLU A 176 -11.28 1.87 -2.41
CA GLU A 176 -12.07 1.00 -1.56
C GLU A 176 -11.57 -0.44 -1.73
N LEU A 177 -11.25 -1.10 -0.63
CA LEU A 177 -11.00 -2.54 -0.56
C LEU A 177 -12.13 -3.18 0.20
N ARG A 178 -12.87 -4.07 -0.46
CA ARG A 178 -13.97 -4.78 0.19
C ARG A 178 -14.12 -6.21 -0.30
N PRO A 179 -14.73 -7.08 0.51
CA PRO A 179 -15.11 -8.40 0.03
C PRO A 179 -16.13 -8.26 -1.10
N LEU A 180 -16.07 -9.17 -2.06
CA LEU A 180 -17.08 -9.33 -3.11
C LEU A 180 -18.07 -10.39 -2.71
N VAL A 181 -19.32 -10.23 -3.14
CA VAL A 181 -20.40 -11.20 -2.92
C VAL A 181 -20.86 -11.83 -4.25
N GLY A 182 -21.45 -13.01 -4.18
CA GLY A 182 -21.78 -13.80 -5.37
C GLY A 182 -22.67 -13.08 -6.38
N GLU A 183 -23.64 -12.29 -5.89
CA GLU A 183 -24.61 -11.57 -6.73
C GLU A 183 -23.96 -10.48 -7.59
N GLU A 184 -22.89 -9.86 -7.13
CA GLU A 184 -22.20 -8.79 -7.88
C GLU A 184 -21.16 -9.30 -8.88
N LEU A 185 -20.72 -10.58 -8.75
CA LEU A 185 -19.75 -11.20 -9.66
C LEU A 185 -20.35 -11.47 -11.03
N THR A 186 -20.52 -10.41 -11.81
CA THR A 186 -21.05 -10.43 -13.19
C THR A 186 -20.02 -9.82 -14.15
N PRO A 187 -20.06 -10.10 -15.45
CA PRO A 187 -19.21 -9.41 -16.43
C PRO A 187 -19.31 -7.89 -16.35
N GLY A 188 -20.47 -7.35 -15.95
CA GLY A 188 -20.67 -5.91 -15.74
C GLY A 188 -19.79 -5.30 -14.65
N LEU A 189 -19.45 -6.07 -13.60
CA LEU A 189 -18.49 -5.63 -12.57
C LEU A 189 -17.12 -5.33 -13.16
N PHE A 190 -16.73 -6.05 -14.21
CA PHE A 190 -15.45 -5.93 -14.91
C PHE A 190 -15.47 -4.96 -16.09
N ALA A 191 -16.54 -4.20 -16.32
CA ALA A 191 -16.68 -3.29 -17.46
C ALA A 191 -15.53 -2.28 -17.61
N TRP A 192 -14.86 -1.95 -16.50
CA TRP A 192 -13.74 -1.00 -16.45
C TRP A 192 -12.41 -1.67 -16.10
N PHE A 193 -12.34 -2.99 -16.19
CA PHE A 193 -11.15 -3.78 -15.90
C PHE A 193 -10.43 -4.13 -17.20
N ASP A 194 -9.19 -3.70 -17.35
CA ASP A 194 -8.36 -4.02 -18.50
C ASP A 194 -7.30 -5.07 -18.12
N ARG A 195 -7.53 -6.32 -18.56
CA ARG A 195 -6.55 -7.41 -18.44
C ARG A 195 -5.65 -7.43 -19.67
N PHE A 196 -4.80 -6.43 -19.75
CA PHE A 196 -3.78 -6.34 -20.77
C PHE A 196 -2.39 -6.48 -20.13
N GLN A 197 -1.61 -7.44 -20.62
CA GLN A 197 -0.24 -7.65 -20.16
C GLN A 197 0.67 -8.03 -21.33
N PRO A 198 1.51 -7.11 -21.82
CA PRO A 198 2.62 -7.47 -22.69
C PRO A 198 3.68 -8.18 -21.83
N VAL A 199 4.16 -9.30 -22.31
CA VAL A 199 5.23 -10.10 -21.70
C VAL A 199 6.36 -10.18 -22.71
N GLU A 200 7.58 -9.86 -22.30
CA GLU A 200 8.79 -9.94 -23.12
C GLU A 200 9.67 -11.11 -22.68
N ASN A 201 9.74 -11.34 -21.38
CA ASN A 201 10.63 -12.31 -20.77
C ASN A 201 9.92 -13.17 -19.74
N CYS A 202 10.26 -14.48 -19.73
CA CYS A 202 9.71 -15.43 -18.78
C CYS A 202 10.81 -16.23 -18.09
N TRP A 203 10.56 -16.57 -16.85
CA TRP A 203 11.36 -17.53 -16.13
C TRP A 203 11.05 -18.96 -16.59
N ARG A 204 12.09 -19.78 -16.74
CA ARG A 204 11.99 -21.21 -17.06
C ARG A 204 12.97 -21.99 -16.20
N LYS A 205 12.54 -23.15 -15.70
CA LYS A 205 13.41 -24.05 -14.95
C LYS A 205 14.07 -25.03 -15.94
N ILE A 206 15.39 -24.92 -16.13
CA ILE A 206 16.19 -25.77 -17.02
C ILE A 206 17.26 -26.44 -16.16
N ASP A 207 17.32 -27.76 -16.21
CA ASP A 207 18.27 -28.57 -15.41
C ASP A 207 18.26 -28.17 -13.90
N GLY A 208 17.07 -27.89 -13.37
CA GLY A 208 16.87 -27.51 -11.97
C GLY A 208 17.19 -26.04 -11.64
N GLN A 209 17.67 -25.24 -12.60
CA GLN A 209 18.00 -23.84 -12.41
C GLN A 209 16.99 -22.89 -13.09
N TRP A 210 16.65 -21.83 -12.39
CA TRP A 210 15.80 -20.77 -12.95
C TRP A 210 16.61 -19.83 -13.85
N VAL A 211 16.18 -19.72 -15.13
CA VAL A 211 16.79 -18.83 -16.12
C VAL A 211 15.72 -17.97 -16.79
N VAL A 212 16.08 -16.75 -17.17
CA VAL A 212 15.20 -15.86 -17.94
C VAL A 212 15.35 -16.19 -19.43
N LYS A 213 14.23 -16.37 -20.13
CA LYS A 213 14.15 -16.58 -21.57
C LYS A 213 13.39 -15.44 -22.21
N ASP A 214 13.84 -15.04 -23.40
CA ASP A 214 13.14 -14.12 -24.28
C ASP A 214 11.94 -14.88 -24.90
N ILE A 215 10.74 -14.61 -24.39
CA ILE A 215 9.48 -15.21 -24.79
C ILE A 215 8.44 -14.10 -24.80
N ALA A 216 8.22 -13.51 -25.98
CA ALA A 216 7.30 -12.39 -26.14
C ALA A 216 5.90 -12.86 -26.52
N PHE A 217 4.89 -12.41 -25.76
CA PHE A 217 3.48 -12.58 -26.06
C PHE A 217 2.64 -11.51 -25.33
N THR A 218 1.35 -11.47 -25.66
CA THR A 218 0.42 -10.55 -24.98
C THR A 218 -0.76 -11.34 -24.44
N GLU A 219 -1.04 -11.14 -23.16
CA GLU A 219 -2.26 -11.63 -22.53
C GLU A 219 -3.33 -10.55 -22.56
N ARG A 220 -4.51 -10.94 -23.02
CA ARG A 220 -5.70 -10.09 -23.01
C ARG A 220 -6.93 -10.96 -22.82
N TRP A 221 -7.81 -10.57 -21.92
CA TRP A 221 -9.05 -11.31 -21.69
C TRP A 221 -10.17 -10.84 -22.62
N SER A 222 -10.92 -11.82 -23.14
CA SER A 222 -12.15 -11.64 -23.89
C SER A 222 -13.36 -11.57 -22.96
N GLU A 223 -14.53 -11.25 -23.49
CA GLU A 223 -15.79 -11.36 -22.73
C GLU A 223 -16.06 -12.78 -22.22
N GLY A 224 -15.62 -13.81 -22.96
CA GLY A 224 -15.72 -15.21 -22.55
C GLY A 224 -14.93 -15.46 -21.26
N ASP A 225 -13.68 -15.00 -21.24
CA ASP A 225 -12.79 -15.15 -20.08
C ASP A 225 -13.37 -14.48 -18.82
N TYR A 226 -13.98 -13.30 -18.95
CA TYR A 226 -14.66 -12.64 -17.83
C TYR A 226 -15.88 -13.42 -17.33
N ARG A 227 -16.65 -14.10 -18.22
CA ARG A 227 -17.78 -14.95 -17.80
C ARG A 227 -17.29 -16.17 -17.04
N GLU A 228 -16.25 -16.85 -17.53
CA GLU A 228 -15.64 -17.98 -16.85
C GLU A 228 -15.05 -17.57 -15.51
N LEU A 229 -14.33 -16.46 -15.45
CA LEU A 229 -13.82 -15.90 -14.20
C LEU A 229 -14.95 -15.67 -13.19
N CYS A 230 -16.05 -15.02 -13.58
CA CYS A 230 -17.17 -14.78 -12.68
C CYS A 230 -17.75 -16.09 -12.13
N ALA A 231 -17.82 -17.15 -12.94
CA ALA A 231 -18.27 -18.46 -12.50
C ALA A 231 -17.31 -19.08 -11.48
N LEU A 232 -16.01 -19.02 -11.73
CA LEU A 232 -14.96 -19.52 -10.83
C LEU A 232 -14.97 -18.75 -9.49
N LEU A 233 -15.03 -17.42 -9.51
CA LEU A 233 -15.08 -16.62 -8.28
C LEU A 233 -16.34 -16.89 -7.43
N ARG A 234 -17.50 -17.15 -8.07
CA ARG A 234 -18.69 -17.58 -7.35
C ARG A 234 -18.53 -18.96 -6.72
N LEU A 235 -17.86 -19.87 -7.41
CA LEU A 235 -17.55 -21.20 -6.88
C LEU A 235 -16.62 -21.09 -5.68
N THR A 236 -15.57 -20.27 -5.75
CA THR A 236 -14.67 -19.97 -4.63
C THR A 236 -15.48 -19.54 -3.40
N LEU A 237 -16.41 -18.58 -3.56
CA LEU A 237 -17.27 -18.13 -2.45
C LEU A 237 -18.20 -19.23 -1.96
N ALA A 238 -18.81 -20.01 -2.84
CA ALA A 238 -19.74 -21.09 -2.48
C ALA A 238 -19.04 -22.23 -1.72
N THR A 239 -17.75 -22.43 -1.94
CA THR A 239 -16.91 -23.44 -1.25
C THR A 239 -16.23 -22.90 0.01
N GLY A 240 -16.61 -21.71 0.49
CA GLY A 240 -16.09 -21.11 1.72
C GLY A 240 -14.77 -20.35 1.55
N GLY A 241 -14.37 -20.07 0.33
CA GLY A 241 -13.23 -19.21 0.00
C GLY A 241 -13.56 -17.73 0.14
N ALA A 242 -12.57 -16.89 -0.16
CA ALA A 242 -12.68 -15.44 -0.05
C ALA A 242 -12.34 -14.78 -1.39
N VAL A 243 -13.13 -13.76 -1.76
CA VAL A 243 -12.87 -12.90 -2.92
C VAL A 243 -12.93 -11.44 -2.48
N TRP A 244 -11.87 -10.69 -2.77
CA TRP A 244 -11.79 -9.26 -2.46
C TRP A 244 -11.62 -8.43 -3.72
N GLY A 245 -12.31 -7.28 -3.78
CA GLY A 245 -12.20 -6.29 -4.84
C GLY A 245 -11.48 -5.04 -4.36
N ALA A 246 -10.66 -4.47 -5.23
CA ALA A 246 -10.06 -3.14 -5.09
C ALA A 246 -10.69 -2.21 -6.12
N PHE A 247 -11.28 -1.13 -5.65
CA PHE A 247 -11.99 -0.15 -6.47
C PHE A 247 -11.25 1.18 -6.47
N LEU A 248 -11.24 1.84 -7.62
CA LEU A 248 -10.86 3.24 -7.78
C LEU A 248 -12.06 3.99 -8.38
N GLU A 249 -12.49 5.06 -7.72
CA GLU A 249 -13.66 5.84 -8.14
C GLU A 249 -14.91 4.96 -8.42
N GLY A 250 -15.15 3.96 -7.55
CA GLY A 250 -16.26 3.02 -7.68
C GLY A 250 -16.12 1.97 -8.79
N LYS A 251 -15.02 1.95 -9.53
CA LYS A 251 -14.74 0.97 -10.61
C LYS A 251 -13.81 -0.12 -10.11
N LEU A 252 -14.15 -1.38 -10.32
CA LEU A 252 -13.26 -2.50 -10.00
C LEU A 252 -11.96 -2.38 -10.81
N LYS A 253 -10.83 -2.32 -10.13
CA LYS A 253 -9.48 -2.20 -10.69
C LYS A 253 -8.50 -3.25 -10.21
N GLY A 254 -8.94 -4.11 -9.31
CA GLY A 254 -8.16 -5.27 -8.86
C GLY A 254 -9.05 -6.24 -8.12
N PHE A 255 -8.64 -7.50 -8.10
CA PHE A 255 -9.29 -8.51 -7.27
C PHE A 255 -8.29 -9.59 -6.87
N VAL A 256 -8.64 -10.34 -5.83
CA VAL A 256 -7.91 -11.52 -5.37
C VAL A 256 -8.91 -12.57 -4.91
N SER A 257 -8.59 -13.85 -5.15
CA SER A 257 -9.35 -14.99 -4.63
C SER A 257 -8.44 -15.97 -3.91
N VAL A 258 -8.95 -16.52 -2.81
CA VAL A 258 -8.34 -17.59 -2.02
C VAL A 258 -9.37 -18.68 -1.85
N GLU A 259 -9.02 -19.90 -2.24
CA GLU A 259 -9.94 -21.05 -2.16
C GLU A 259 -10.23 -21.46 -0.72
N GLY A 260 -11.44 -21.97 -0.47
CA GLY A 260 -11.87 -22.35 0.86
C GLY A 260 -11.24 -23.65 1.37
N GLU A 261 -10.91 -24.56 0.46
CA GLU A 261 -10.25 -25.80 0.79
C GLU A 261 -8.74 -25.63 0.88
N ARG A 262 -8.13 -26.13 1.95
CA ARG A 262 -6.68 -26.14 2.10
C ARG A 262 -6.07 -27.31 1.33
N ILE A 263 -4.92 -27.06 0.70
CA ILE A 263 -4.18 -28.01 -0.12
C ILE A 263 -2.82 -28.36 0.51
N GLY A 264 -2.10 -29.29 -0.12
CA GLY A 264 -0.84 -29.83 0.37
C GLY A 264 -1.05 -31.11 1.18
N SER A 265 0.02 -31.91 1.33
CA SER A 265 -0.03 -33.23 1.97
C SER A 265 -0.52 -33.21 3.42
N ARG A 266 -0.47 -32.06 4.09
CA ARG A 266 -0.94 -31.82 5.46
C ARG A 266 -2.02 -30.75 5.56
N GLY A 267 -2.58 -30.28 4.44
CA GLY A 267 -3.48 -29.15 4.40
C GLY A 267 -2.82 -27.83 4.87
N GLN A 268 -1.53 -27.68 4.64
CA GLN A 268 -0.74 -26.55 5.13
C GLN A 268 -0.91 -25.28 4.30
N TYR A 269 -1.44 -25.38 3.08
CA TYR A 269 -1.57 -24.25 2.17
C TYR A 269 -3.00 -23.77 2.01
N ALA A 270 -3.20 -22.45 1.95
CA ALA A 270 -4.36 -21.82 1.33
C ALA A 270 -4.00 -21.43 -0.11
N ASP A 271 -4.82 -21.83 -1.07
CA ASP A 271 -4.57 -21.60 -2.50
C ASP A 271 -5.01 -20.19 -2.90
N LEU A 272 -4.04 -19.33 -3.26
CA LEU A 272 -4.29 -18.04 -3.90
C LEU A 272 -4.52 -18.29 -5.37
N SER A 273 -5.77 -18.53 -5.77
CA SER A 273 -6.14 -18.95 -7.11
C SER A 273 -6.11 -17.83 -8.15
N SER A 274 -6.32 -16.57 -7.73
CA SER A 274 -6.22 -15.42 -8.64
C SER A 274 -5.81 -14.15 -7.90
N ILE A 275 -4.95 -13.35 -8.52
CA ILE A 275 -4.70 -11.95 -8.16
C ILE A 275 -4.41 -11.14 -9.42
N HIS A 276 -5.23 -10.14 -9.70
CA HIS A 276 -5.07 -9.31 -10.88
C HIS A 276 -5.32 -7.84 -10.58
N VAL A 277 -4.58 -6.99 -11.28
CA VAL A 277 -4.77 -5.53 -11.27
C VAL A 277 -4.90 -5.06 -12.71
N SER A 278 -5.93 -4.26 -12.98
CA SER A 278 -6.20 -3.62 -14.26
C SER A 278 -4.96 -2.84 -14.74
N ALA A 279 -4.66 -2.91 -16.04
CA ALA A 279 -3.44 -2.34 -16.62
C ALA A 279 -3.29 -0.84 -16.28
N ASP A 280 -4.37 -0.07 -16.34
CA ASP A 280 -4.42 1.36 -16.04
C ASP A 280 -4.32 1.71 -14.55
N ALA A 281 -4.33 0.70 -13.68
CA ALA A 281 -4.27 0.86 -12.22
C ALA A 281 -3.01 0.23 -11.59
N ARG A 282 -2.09 -0.32 -12.39
CA ARG A 282 -0.81 -0.85 -11.90
C ARG A 282 0.08 0.25 -11.34
N GLY A 283 1.00 -0.12 -10.46
CA GLY A 283 1.90 0.84 -9.80
C GLY A 283 1.27 1.67 -8.68
N LYS A 284 -0.05 1.60 -8.48
CA LYS A 284 -0.80 2.34 -7.45
C LYS A 284 -0.92 1.61 -6.10
N GLY A 285 -0.22 0.49 -5.91
CA GLY A 285 -0.22 -0.27 -4.66
C GLY A 285 -1.40 -1.25 -4.47
N LEU A 286 -2.36 -1.34 -5.40
CA LEU A 286 -3.55 -2.20 -5.27
C LEU A 286 -3.18 -3.69 -5.15
N GLY A 287 -2.21 -4.17 -5.94
CA GLY A 287 -1.78 -5.56 -5.87
C GLY A 287 -1.25 -5.96 -4.50
N ARG A 288 -0.48 -5.08 -3.85
CA ARG A 288 0.01 -5.30 -2.49
C ARG A 288 -1.13 -5.36 -1.47
N ALA A 289 -2.07 -4.42 -1.56
CA ALA A 289 -3.21 -4.37 -0.66
C ALA A 289 -4.11 -5.63 -0.81
N LEU A 290 -4.33 -6.09 -2.04
CA LEU A 290 -5.04 -7.34 -2.32
C LEU A 290 -4.28 -8.57 -1.80
N PHE A 291 -2.95 -8.61 -1.97
CA PHE A 291 -2.14 -9.70 -1.46
C PHE A 291 -2.20 -9.80 0.08
N GLN A 292 -2.24 -8.68 0.79
CA GLN A 292 -2.46 -8.64 2.24
C GLN A 292 -3.82 -9.24 2.63
N LYS A 293 -4.88 -8.99 1.83
CA LYS A 293 -6.20 -9.62 2.04
C LYS A 293 -6.16 -11.13 1.80
N ALA A 294 -5.36 -11.60 0.85
CA ALA A 294 -5.13 -13.03 0.69
C ALA A 294 -4.40 -13.64 1.90
N GLU A 295 -3.39 -12.97 2.44
CA GLU A 295 -2.71 -13.42 3.67
C GLU A 295 -3.68 -13.47 4.86
N GLU A 296 -4.55 -12.47 5.04
CA GLU A 296 -5.59 -12.47 6.06
C GLU A 296 -6.56 -13.66 5.89
N ALA A 297 -7.04 -13.89 4.66
CA ALA A 297 -7.91 -15.02 4.35
C ALA A 297 -7.22 -16.37 4.62
N GLY A 298 -5.96 -16.52 4.21
CA GLY A 298 -5.18 -17.74 4.51
C GLY A 298 -5.03 -18.02 6.00
N ARG A 299 -4.80 -16.97 6.83
CA ARG A 299 -4.76 -17.10 8.30
C ARG A 299 -6.12 -17.50 8.87
N MET A 300 -7.21 -16.92 8.37
CA MET A 300 -8.57 -17.28 8.80
C MET A 300 -8.91 -18.73 8.48
N LEU A 301 -8.40 -19.28 7.38
CA LEU A 301 -8.53 -20.69 7.03
C LEU A 301 -7.61 -21.61 7.86
N GLY A 302 -6.73 -21.06 8.70
CA GLY A 302 -5.78 -21.80 9.50
C GLY A 302 -4.62 -22.40 8.70
N ALA A 303 -4.28 -21.81 7.53
CA ALA A 303 -3.16 -22.22 6.72
C ALA A 303 -1.82 -21.72 7.30
N GLN A 304 -0.75 -22.45 7.02
CA GLN A 304 0.62 -22.08 7.41
C GLN A 304 1.29 -21.21 6.33
N ALA A 305 0.85 -21.32 5.09
CA ALA A 305 1.33 -20.50 3.98
C ALA A 305 0.24 -20.33 2.90
N LEU A 306 0.36 -19.27 2.08
CA LEU A 306 -0.32 -19.22 0.79
C LEU A 306 0.45 -20.06 -0.20
N TYR A 307 -0.26 -20.76 -1.08
CA TYR A 307 0.27 -21.41 -2.28
C TYR A 307 -0.12 -20.58 -3.49
N ILE A 308 0.79 -20.42 -4.45
CA ILE A 308 0.58 -19.62 -5.64
C ILE A 308 1.16 -20.34 -6.85
N SER A 309 0.32 -20.75 -7.83
CA SER A 309 0.77 -21.05 -9.17
C SER A 309 0.91 -19.70 -9.90
N ALA A 310 2.14 -19.27 -10.05
CA ALA A 310 2.46 -17.89 -10.43
C ALA A 310 2.91 -17.81 -11.87
N HIS A 311 2.23 -16.98 -12.67
CA HIS A 311 2.64 -16.69 -14.04
C HIS A 311 4.14 -16.37 -14.11
N SER A 312 4.83 -17.00 -15.07
CA SER A 312 6.30 -16.99 -15.15
C SER A 312 6.93 -15.71 -15.71
N SER A 313 6.15 -14.68 -16.08
CA SER A 313 6.70 -13.40 -16.55
C SER A 313 7.60 -12.75 -15.48
N VAL A 314 8.64 -12.06 -15.93
CA VAL A 314 9.59 -11.38 -15.04
C VAL A 314 8.89 -10.40 -14.12
N GLU A 315 7.87 -9.69 -14.62
CA GLU A 315 7.08 -8.71 -13.86
C GLU A 315 6.25 -9.38 -12.76
N SER A 316 5.58 -10.52 -13.06
CA SER A 316 4.81 -11.26 -12.07
C SER A 316 5.72 -11.83 -10.98
N GLN A 317 6.86 -12.39 -11.36
CA GLN A 317 7.83 -12.92 -10.40
C GLN A 317 8.46 -11.82 -9.54
N ALA A 318 8.72 -10.63 -10.10
CA ALA A 318 9.18 -9.47 -9.34
C ALA A 318 8.15 -9.03 -8.28
N PHE A 319 6.86 -9.05 -8.63
CA PHE A 319 5.78 -8.76 -7.69
C PHE A 319 5.78 -9.78 -6.53
N TYR A 320 5.73 -11.08 -6.81
CA TYR A 320 5.68 -12.09 -5.75
C TYR A 320 6.95 -12.10 -4.89
N LYS A 321 8.12 -11.88 -5.48
CA LYS A 321 9.37 -11.70 -4.73
C LYS A 321 9.29 -10.49 -3.78
N ALA A 322 8.72 -9.37 -4.24
CA ALA A 322 8.51 -8.18 -3.40
C ALA A 322 7.47 -8.42 -2.29
N MET A 323 6.56 -9.39 -2.45
CA MET A 323 5.63 -9.85 -1.41
C MET A 323 6.28 -10.86 -0.44
N GLY A 324 7.53 -11.24 -0.67
CA GLY A 324 8.25 -12.20 0.17
C GLY A 324 7.89 -13.66 -0.10
N CYS A 325 7.37 -13.95 -1.30
CA CYS A 325 7.17 -15.32 -1.75
C CYS A 325 8.52 -15.98 -2.08
N VAL A 326 8.59 -17.28 -1.83
CA VAL A 326 9.71 -18.16 -2.15
C VAL A 326 9.22 -19.36 -2.96
N GLU A 327 10.11 -20.12 -3.55
CA GLU A 327 9.73 -21.38 -4.23
C GLU A 327 9.05 -22.33 -3.24
N ALA A 328 7.91 -22.91 -3.65
CA ALA A 328 7.12 -23.79 -2.80
C ALA A 328 7.90 -25.07 -2.46
N LYS A 329 7.82 -25.49 -1.18
CA LYS A 329 8.46 -26.72 -0.71
C LYS A 329 7.78 -27.98 -1.25
N GLU A 330 6.47 -27.89 -1.52
CA GLU A 330 5.67 -29.00 -2.04
C GLU A 330 4.84 -28.48 -3.22
N TYR A 331 5.11 -28.99 -4.40
CA TYR A 331 4.38 -28.66 -5.62
C TYR A 331 3.04 -29.39 -5.66
N GLN A 332 1.99 -28.68 -6.07
CA GLN A 332 0.65 -29.26 -6.22
C GLN A 332 0.48 -29.76 -7.67
N ALA A 333 0.32 -31.07 -7.84
CA ALA A 333 0.33 -31.73 -9.14
C ALA A 333 -0.72 -31.13 -10.11
N PHE A 334 -1.93 -30.83 -9.63
CA PHE A 334 -2.99 -30.28 -10.45
C PHE A 334 -2.68 -28.86 -11.00
N HIS A 335 -1.94 -28.04 -10.26
CA HIS A 335 -1.48 -26.74 -10.76
C HIS A 335 -0.38 -26.91 -11.81
N VAL A 336 0.59 -27.81 -11.54
CA VAL A 336 1.69 -28.08 -12.48
C VAL A 336 1.17 -28.68 -13.79
N GLU A 337 0.17 -29.56 -13.73
CA GLU A 337 -0.46 -30.15 -14.91
C GLU A 337 -1.25 -29.13 -15.73
N LYS A 338 -1.96 -28.22 -15.05
CA LYS A 338 -2.77 -27.18 -15.68
C LYS A 338 -1.90 -26.09 -16.33
N GLU A 339 -0.87 -25.64 -15.62
CA GLU A 339 0.01 -24.54 -16.02
C GLU A 339 1.49 -24.93 -15.84
N PRO A 340 2.03 -25.78 -16.74
CA PRO A 340 3.37 -26.37 -16.56
C PRO A 340 4.52 -25.35 -16.59
N CYS A 341 4.27 -24.15 -17.10
CA CYS A 341 5.26 -23.08 -17.17
C CYS A 341 5.24 -22.13 -15.94
N ASP A 342 4.24 -22.27 -15.07
CA ASP A 342 4.10 -21.41 -13.90
C ASP A 342 5.13 -21.73 -12.83
N CYS A 343 5.57 -20.69 -12.12
CA CYS A 343 6.44 -20.82 -10.98
C CYS A 343 5.60 -21.16 -9.74
N GLN A 344 5.89 -22.30 -9.13
CA GLN A 344 5.18 -22.74 -7.93
C GLN A 344 5.79 -22.08 -6.70
N LEU A 345 5.04 -21.18 -6.06
CA LEU A 345 5.52 -20.34 -4.95
C LEU A 345 4.73 -20.59 -3.68
N GLU A 346 5.37 -20.31 -2.55
CA GLU A 346 4.69 -20.21 -1.24
C GLU A 346 5.02 -18.88 -0.55
N ARG A 347 4.06 -18.38 0.22
CA ARG A 347 4.25 -17.27 1.15
C ARG A 347 3.96 -17.74 2.56
N PRO A 348 4.96 -17.94 3.43
CA PRO A 348 4.74 -18.28 4.83
C PRO A 348 3.87 -17.23 5.54
N LEU A 349 2.87 -17.69 6.30
CA LEU A 349 1.99 -16.86 7.10
C LEU A 349 2.48 -16.90 8.54
N GLU A 350 2.98 -15.76 9.05
CA GLU A 350 3.28 -15.62 10.47
C GLU A 350 1.96 -15.77 11.24
N GLN A 351 1.92 -16.65 12.22
CA GLN A 351 0.80 -16.72 13.16
C GLN A 351 0.85 -15.47 14.04
N ALA A 352 -0.28 -14.81 14.21
CA ALA A 352 -0.40 -13.59 15.00
C ALA A 352 -0.19 -13.87 16.49
#